data_702230afc8063ace1fbdb63ac194f4e7
#
_entry.id   702230afc8063ace1fbdb63ac194f4e7
#
_cell.length_a   1.000
_cell.length_b   1.000
_cell.length_c   1.000
_cell.angle_alpha   90.00
_cell.angle_beta   90.00
_cell.angle_gamma   90.00
#
_symmetry.space_group_name_H-M   'P 1'
#
loop_
_entity.id
_entity.type
_entity.pdbx_description
1 polymer ?
#
loop_
_entity_poly.entity_id
_entity_poly.type
_entity_poly.pdbx_seq_one_letter_code
_entity_poly.pdbx_strand_id
1 'polypeptide(L)'
;LGTIKPVADSNTLEAIISNRYEVMAKYAGNLRIACRAEVDRLKQEGVAGQAKLASMELAKRWLHRDEDKIPHAVKARVAAAMEHSPALAKLVAMREELRQLWTRTNVSAEQLVAELQAWCKRAEESGVAALREFSLKLRAAHA
;
A
#
# COMPACT_ATOMS: atom_id res chain seq x y z
N LEU A 1 14.38 13.63 -25.42
CA LEU A 1 14.01 13.94 -24.92
C LEU A 1 13.05 13.40 -24.43
N GLY A 2 12.46 13.44 -24.32
CA GLY A 2 11.37 13.03 -23.81
C GLY A 2 11.40 11.87 -23.13
N THR A 3 12.12 11.43 -23.00
CA THR A 3 12.15 10.34 -22.49
C THR A 3 12.07 10.25 -21.28
N ILE A 4 11.95 10.95 -20.72
CA ILE A 4 11.97 10.97 -19.58
C ILE A 4 11.07 10.54 -18.92
N LYS A 5 11.22 9.97 -18.21
CA LYS A 5 10.52 9.52 -17.44
C LYS A 5 9.94 10.29 -16.67
N PRO A 6 8.94 10.07 -16.38
CA PRO A 6 8.16 10.85 -15.69
C PRO A 6 8.42 10.77 -14.31
N VAL A 7 9.14 11.55 -13.87
CA VAL A 7 9.23 11.79 -12.51
C VAL A 7 8.17 12.79 -12.24
N ALA A 8 7.38 12.62 -11.28
CA ALA A 8 6.39 13.60 -10.89
C ALA A 8 7.13 14.88 -10.49
N ASP A 9 6.66 16.01 -10.94
CA ASP A 9 7.29 17.28 -10.59
C ASP A 9 6.99 17.64 -9.13
N SER A 10 7.70 18.65 -8.62
CA SER A 10 7.55 19.05 -7.21
C SER A 10 6.15 19.51 -6.87
N ASN A 11 5.46 20.18 -7.80
CA ASN A 11 4.10 20.65 -7.55
C ASN A 11 3.14 19.48 -7.37
N THR A 12 3.27 18.45 -8.18
CA THR A 12 2.46 17.24 -8.05
C THR A 12 2.70 16.58 -6.70
N LEU A 13 3.97 16.44 -6.31
CA LEU A 13 4.30 15.79 -5.04
C LEU A 13 3.84 16.61 -3.84
N GLU A 14 3.94 17.93 -3.91
CA GLU A 14 3.43 18.80 -2.86
C GLU A 14 1.91 18.68 -2.73
N ALA A 15 1.20 18.56 -3.84
CA ALA A 15 -0.25 18.36 -3.82
C ALA A 15 -0.61 17.03 -3.15
N ILE A 16 0.15 15.98 -3.42
CA ILE A 16 -0.05 14.69 -2.77
C ILE A 16 0.13 14.82 -1.27
N ILE A 17 1.18 15.51 -0.84
CA ILE A 17 1.45 15.71 0.59
C ILE A 17 0.30 16.49 1.25
N SER A 18 -0.22 17.50 0.57
CA SER A 18 -1.34 18.27 1.09
C SER A 18 -2.62 17.44 1.25
N ASN A 19 -2.74 16.38 0.47
CA ASN A 19 -3.91 15.50 0.50
C ASN A 19 -3.61 14.16 1.16
N ARG A 20 -2.62 14.12 2.04
CA ARG A 20 -2.12 12.87 2.60
C ARG A 20 -3.17 12.00 3.28
N TYR A 21 -4.17 12.59 3.92
CA TYR A 21 -5.22 11.80 4.58
C TYR A 21 -6.07 11.06 3.55
N GLU A 22 -6.41 11.74 2.46
CA GLU A 22 -7.15 11.13 1.38
C GLU A 22 -6.31 10.06 0.68
N VAL A 23 -5.02 10.31 0.54
CA VAL A 23 -4.07 9.35 -0.04
C VAL A 23 -4.07 8.05 0.76
N MET A 24 -4.01 8.16 2.10
CA MET A 24 -4.02 6.98 2.95
C MET A 24 -5.35 6.24 2.89
N ALA A 25 -6.46 6.95 2.76
CA ALA A 25 -7.77 6.33 2.62
C ALA A 25 -7.87 5.54 1.30
N LYS A 26 -7.32 6.10 0.23
CA LYS A 26 -7.28 5.40 -1.07
C LYS A 26 -6.38 4.18 -1.01
N TYR A 27 -5.28 4.27 -0.29
CA TYR A 27 -4.38 3.13 -0.10
C TYR A 27 -5.10 2.01 0.62
N ALA A 28 -5.85 2.33 1.67
CA ALA A 28 -6.63 1.34 2.41
C ALA A 28 -7.63 0.64 1.49
N GLY A 29 -8.27 1.38 0.59
CA GLY A 29 -9.19 0.81 -0.40
C GLY A 29 -8.49 -0.17 -1.33
N ASN A 30 -7.30 0.18 -1.81
CA ASN A 30 -6.51 -0.70 -2.67
C ASN A 30 -6.08 -1.97 -1.94
N LEU A 31 -5.71 -1.82 -0.67
CA LEU A 31 -5.31 -2.96 0.14
C LEU A 31 -6.48 -3.93 0.33
N ARG A 32 -7.69 -3.39 0.53
CA ARG A 32 -8.89 -4.20 0.66
C ARG A 32 -9.19 -4.98 -0.62
N ILE A 33 -9.02 -4.34 -1.78
CA ILE A 33 -9.21 -4.98 -3.08
C ILE A 33 -8.18 -6.11 -3.26
N ALA A 34 -6.93 -5.87 -2.90
CA ALA A 34 -5.88 -6.87 -3.00
C ALA A 34 -6.16 -8.09 -2.12
N CYS A 35 -6.65 -7.87 -0.90
CA CYS A 35 -7.02 -8.96 0.00
C CYS A 35 -8.17 -9.77 -0.57
N ARG A 36 -9.17 -9.10 -1.15
CA ARG A 36 -10.30 -9.79 -1.77
C ARG A 36 -9.84 -10.68 -2.93
N ALA A 37 -8.93 -10.15 -3.76
CA ALA A 37 -8.40 -10.91 -4.87
C ALA A 37 -7.66 -12.17 -4.40
N GLU A 38 -6.92 -12.06 -3.29
CA GLU A 38 -6.23 -13.22 -2.72
C GLU A 38 -7.20 -14.26 -2.17
N VAL A 39 -8.27 -13.81 -1.52
CA VAL A 39 -9.31 -14.73 -1.03
C VAL A 39 -9.93 -15.49 -2.20
N ASP A 40 -10.27 -14.76 -3.27
CA ASP A 40 -10.88 -15.39 -4.45
C ASP A 40 -9.93 -16.40 -5.11
N ARG A 41 -8.64 -16.06 -5.17
CA ARG A 41 -7.62 -16.96 -5.72
C ARG A 41 -7.52 -18.24 -4.90
N LEU A 42 -7.50 -18.12 -3.58
CA LEU A 42 -7.42 -19.28 -2.70
C LEU A 42 -8.65 -20.17 -2.78
N LYS A 43 -9.82 -19.57 -2.96
CA LYS A 43 -11.04 -20.34 -3.15
C LYS A 43 -10.98 -21.16 -4.44
N GLN A 44 -10.36 -20.64 -5.47
CA GLN A 44 -10.21 -21.36 -6.74
C GLN A 44 -9.21 -22.50 -6.63
N GLU A 45 -8.27 -22.46 -5.70
CA GLU A 45 -7.33 -23.54 -5.48
C GLU A 45 -7.98 -24.74 -4.78
N GLY A 46 -9.18 -24.58 -4.27
CA GLY A 46 -9.91 -25.65 -3.60
C GLY A 46 -9.23 -26.11 -2.33
N VAL A 47 -9.03 -27.41 -2.19
CA VAL A 47 -8.43 -27.98 -0.98
C VAL A 47 -7.05 -27.41 -0.70
N ALA A 48 -6.25 -27.17 -1.73
CA ALA A 48 -4.90 -26.63 -1.56
C ALA A 48 -4.89 -25.25 -0.93
N GLY A 49 -5.94 -24.47 -1.16
CA GLY A 49 -6.02 -23.11 -0.60
C GLY A 49 -6.66 -23.03 0.77
N GLN A 50 -7.31 -24.10 1.22
CA GLN A 50 -8.09 -24.03 2.47
C GLN A 50 -7.30 -23.70 3.72
N ALA A 51 -6.08 -24.22 3.81
CA ALA A 51 -5.25 -23.96 4.99
C ALA A 51 -4.93 -22.47 5.15
N LYS A 52 -4.91 -21.73 4.03
CA LYS A 52 -4.55 -20.32 4.03
C LYS A 52 -5.77 -19.42 4.05
N LEU A 53 -6.92 -19.97 3.70
CA LEU A 53 -8.13 -19.18 3.49
C LEU A 53 -8.59 -18.44 4.75
N ALA A 54 -8.55 -19.09 5.89
CA ALA A 54 -9.01 -18.49 7.15
C ALA A 54 -8.20 -17.23 7.49
N SER A 55 -6.86 -17.29 7.36
CA SER A 55 -6.01 -16.13 7.60
C SER A 55 -6.29 -15.02 6.60
N MET A 56 -6.52 -15.38 5.34
CA MET A 56 -6.77 -14.40 4.30
C MET A 56 -8.14 -13.72 4.45
N GLU A 57 -9.15 -14.46 4.95
CA GLU A 57 -10.46 -13.87 5.26
C GLU A 57 -10.34 -12.86 6.39
N LEU A 58 -9.51 -13.14 7.39
CA LEU A 58 -9.24 -12.18 8.45
C LEU A 58 -8.50 -10.96 7.90
N ALA A 59 -7.53 -11.15 7.02
CA ALA A 59 -6.81 -10.05 6.41
C ALA A 59 -7.76 -9.16 5.60
N LYS A 60 -8.67 -9.76 4.85
CA LYS A 60 -9.67 -9.02 4.08
C LYS A 60 -10.54 -8.15 4.99
N ARG A 61 -10.85 -8.63 6.17
CA ARG A 61 -11.70 -7.91 7.13
C ARG A 61 -10.96 -6.81 7.87
N TRP A 62 -9.70 -7.04 8.23
CA TRP A 62 -8.98 -6.16 9.15
C TRP A 62 -7.80 -5.39 8.60
N LEU A 63 -7.11 -5.94 7.59
CA LEU A 63 -5.82 -5.41 7.20
C LEU A 63 -5.86 -3.98 6.64
N HIS A 64 -6.98 -3.58 6.04
CA HIS A 64 -7.13 -2.24 5.51
C HIS A 64 -7.36 -1.17 6.59
N ARG A 65 -7.62 -1.59 7.82
CA ARG A 65 -7.86 -0.69 8.93
C ARG A 65 -6.55 -0.23 9.55
N ASP A 66 -6.61 0.85 10.29
CA ASP A 66 -5.44 1.31 11.03
C ASP A 66 -5.02 0.26 12.04
N GLU A 67 -3.73 0.07 12.21
CA GLU A 67 -3.20 -0.99 13.04
C GLU A 67 -3.70 -0.93 14.49
N ASP A 68 -3.84 0.28 15.04
CA ASP A 68 -4.32 0.48 16.40
C ASP A 68 -5.79 0.09 16.57
N LYS A 69 -6.52 -0.05 15.48
CA LYS A 69 -7.94 -0.44 15.52
C LYS A 69 -8.13 -1.94 15.31
N ILE A 70 -7.06 -2.68 15.05
CA ILE A 70 -7.14 -4.12 14.92
C ILE A 70 -7.06 -4.75 16.30
N PRO A 71 -8.05 -5.57 16.69
CA PRO A 71 -8.00 -6.20 18.01
C PRO A 71 -6.72 -7.00 18.20
N HIS A 72 -6.12 -6.86 19.37
CA HIS A 72 -4.86 -7.53 19.67
C HIS A 72 -4.96 -9.05 19.43
N ALA A 73 -6.08 -9.65 19.76
CA ALA A 73 -6.29 -11.09 19.63
C ALA A 73 -6.20 -11.58 18.17
N VAL A 74 -6.47 -10.71 17.20
CA VAL A 74 -6.44 -11.13 15.80
C VAL A 74 -5.19 -10.67 15.06
N LYS A 75 -4.36 -9.83 15.67
CA LYS A 75 -3.16 -9.30 14.99
C LYS A 75 -2.23 -10.39 14.47
N ALA A 76 -1.93 -11.38 15.30
CA ALA A 76 -1.05 -12.46 14.89
C ALA A 76 -1.64 -13.28 13.75
N ARG A 77 -2.95 -13.48 13.78
CA ARG A 77 -3.65 -14.23 12.75
C ARG A 77 -3.71 -13.48 11.44
N VAL A 78 -3.87 -12.15 11.50
CA VAL A 78 -3.80 -11.30 10.32
C VAL A 78 -2.39 -11.30 9.75
N ALA A 79 -1.39 -11.21 10.63
CA ALA A 79 0.01 -11.25 10.20
C ALA A 79 0.36 -12.55 9.48
N ALA A 80 -0.26 -13.67 9.88
CA ALA A 80 -0.02 -14.95 9.24
C ALA A 80 -0.43 -14.94 7.75
N ALA A 81 -1.39 -14.11 7.39
CA ALA A 81 -1.81 -14.00 5.99
C ALA A 81 -0.69 -13.49 5.10
N MET A 82 0.17 -12.62 5.65
CA MET A 82 1.27 -12.05 4.88
C MET A 82 2.35 -13.07 4.56
N GLU A 83 2.45 -14.14 5.36
CA GLU A 83 3.39 -15.22 5.09
C GLU A 83 2.98 -16.00 3.84
N HIS A 84 1.69 -15.96 3.50
CA HIS A 84 1.16 -16.68 2.35
C HIS A 84 1.14 -15.84 1.07
N SER A 85 1.39 -14.55 1.17
CA SER A 85 1.33 -13.65 0.02
C SER A 85 2.43 -12.60 0.11
N PRO A 86 3.56 -12.81 -0.58
CA PRO A 86 4.63 -11.81 -0.62
C PRO A 86 4.15 -10.45 -1.15
N ALA A 87 3.23 -10.46 -2.11
CA ALA A 87 2.68 -9.21 -2.65
C ALA A 87 1.92 -8.44 -1.58
N LEU A 88 1.11 -9.15 -0.77
CA LEU A 88 0.36 -8.51 0.30
C LEU A 88 1.29 -7.99 1.39
N ALA A 89 2.33 -8.76 1.73
CA ALA A 89 3.34 -8.32 2.69
C ALA A 89 4.02 -7.03 2.21
N LYS A 90 4.34 -6.94 0.93
CA LYS A 90 4.95 -5.75 0.37
C LYS A 90 4.01 -4.55 0.40
N LEU A 91 2.73 -4.77 0.10
CA LEU A 91 1.72 -3.72 0.17
C LEU A 91 1.62 -3.14 1.58
N VAL A 92 1.61 -4.00 2.60
CA VAL A 92 1.52 -3.57 3.98
C VAL A 92 2.78 -2.81 4.41
N ALA A 93 3.96 -3.31 4.04
CA ALA A 93 5.22 -2.65 4.37
C ALA A 93 5.30 -1.27 3.72
N MET A 94 4.91 -1.15 2.47
CA MET A 94 4.95 0.12 1.76
C MET A 94 3.93 1.12 2.31
N ARG A 95 2.79 0.63 2.82
CA ARG A 95 1.83 1.51 3.51
C ARG A 95 2.45 2.12 4.76
N GLU A 96 3.19 1.32 5.51
CA GLU A 96 3.82 1.81 6.74
C GLU A 96 4.90 2.85 6.42
N GLU A 97 5.69 2.62 5.38
CA GLU A 97 6.68 3.59 4.94
C GLU A 97 6.02 4.91 4.53
N LEU A 98 4.92 4.84 3.80
CA LEU A 98 4.19 6.03 3.39
C LEU A 98 3.61 6.77 4.58
N ARG A 99 3.06 6.03 5.55
CA ARG A 99 2.53 6.64 6.77
C ARG A 99 3.60 7.39 7.54
N GLN A 100 4.79 6.80 7.64
CA GLN A 100 5.88 7.43 8.38
C GLN A 100 6.37 8.72 7.73
N LEU A 101 6.23 8.84 6.41
CA LEU A 101 6.54 10.08 5.73
C LEU A 101 5.73 11.24 6.31
N TRP A 102 4.45 11.00 6.59
CA TRP A 102 3.56 12.07 7.07
C TRP A 102 3.79 12.43 8.53
N THR A 103 4.44 11.57 9.29
CA THR A 103 4.68 11.82 10.72
C THR A 103 5.99 12.51 11.00
N ARG A 104 6.82 12.76 9.98
CA ARG A 104 8.11 13.41 10.17
C ARG A 104 7.91 14.89 10.47
N THR A 105 8.59 15.36 11.51
CA THR A 105 8.38 16.72 11.96
C THR A 105 9.56 17.67 11.74
N ASN A 106 10.78 17.18 11.69
CA ASN A 106 11.94 18.02 11.53
C ASN A 106 12.59 17.88 10.15
N VAL A 107 11.77 17.91 9.10
CA VAL A 107 12.26 17.82 7.74
C VAL A 107 11.73 18.97 6.92
N SER A 108 12.50 19.42 5.96
CA SER A 108 12.05 20.48 5.06
C SER A 108 11.01 19.95 4.09
N ALA A 109 10.25 20.86 3.49
CA ALA A 109 9.29 20.48 2.45
C ALA A 109 10.00 19.82 1.27
N GLU A 110 11.18 20.32 0.92
CA GLU A 110 11.97 19.74 -0.17
C GLU A 110 12.41 18.32 0.12
N GLN A 111 12.81 18.06 1.36
CA GLN A 111 13.21 16.72 1.77
C GLN A 111 12.02 15.77 1.75
N LEU A 112 10.85 16.23 2.18
CA LEU A 112 9.64 15.40 2.19
C LEU A 112 9.23 15.05 0.76
N VAL A 113 9.32 16.01 -0.16
CA VAL A 113 9.05 15.78 -1.58
C VAL A 113 10.02 14.72 -2.14
N ALA A 114 11.29 14.84 -1.81
CA ALA A 114 12.30 13.89 -2.28
C ALA A 114 12.02 12.47 -1.74
N GLU A 115 11.61 12.37 -0.50
CA GLU A 115 11.29 11.06 0.10
C GLU A 115 10.03 10.45 -0.51
N LEU A 116 9.04 11.29 -0.81
CA LEU A 116 7.83 10.80 -1.48
C LEU A 116 8.15 10.33 -2.90
N GLN A 117 9.01 11.04 -3.60
CA GLN A 117 9.43 10.63 -4.92
C GLN A 117 10.14 9.28 -4.87
N ALA A 118 11.00 9.08 -3.90
CA ALA A 118 11.69 7.81 -3.70
C ALA A 118 10.70 6.68 -3.39
N TRP A 119 9.68 6.97 -2.59
CA TRP A 119 8.63 6.00 -2.29
C TRP A 119 7.88 5.58 -3.55
N CYS A 120 7.48 6.55 -4.37
CA CYS A 120 6.77 6.28 -5.62
C CYS A 120 7.62 5.41 -6.55
N LYS A 121 8.91 5.72 -6.64
CA LYS A 121 9.82 4.93 -7.46
C LYS A 121 9.91 3.49 -6.98
N ARG A 122 10.04 3.29 -5.67
CA ARG A 122 10.09 1.95 -5.11
C ARG A 122 8.79 1.19 -5.35
N ALA A 123 7.65 1.86 -5.23
CA ALA A 123 6.35 1.25 -5.49
C ALA A 123 6.23 0.80 -6.94
N GLU A 124 6.66 1.65 -7.87
CA GLU A 124 6.57 1.37 -9.29
C GLU A 124 7.54 0.28 -9.75
N GLU A 125 8.65 0.11 -9.02
CA GLU A 125 9.66 -0.90 -9.33
C GLU A 125 9.54 -2.15 -8.48
N SER A 126 8.52 -2.22 -7.64
CA SER A 126 8.38 -3.31 -6.66
C SER A 126 8.04 -4.67 -7.26
N GLY A 127 7.55 -4.71 -8.47
CA GLY A 127 7.04 -5.94 -9.06
C GLY A 127 5.63 -6.29 -8.61
N VAL A 128 5.03 -5.48 -7.74
CA VAL A 128 3.65 -5.69 -7.28
C VAL A 128 2.74 -4.75 -8.06
N ALA A 129 1.89 -5.31 -8.90
CA ALA A 129 1.04 -4.52 -9.78
C ALA A 129 0.18 -3.51 -9.04
N ALA A 130 -0.38 -3.89 -7.89
CA ALA A 130 -1.23 -3.00 -7.11
C ALA A 130 -0.46 -1.77 -6.61
N LEU A 131 0.81 -1.93 -6.22
CA LEU A 131 1.65 -0.82 -5.80
C LEU A 131 1.99 0.09 -6.96
N ARG A 132 2.38 -0.49 -8.08
CA ARG A 132 2.73 0.28 -9.27
C ARG A 132 1.54 1.12 -9.73
N GLU A 133 0.37 0.50 -9.83
CA GLU A 133 -0.83 1.19 -10.27
C GLU A 133 -1.27 2.27 -9.30
N PHE A 134 -1.16 2.01 -8.00
CA PHE A 134 -1.50 3.01 -7.00
C PHE A 134 -0.63 4.26 -7.18
N SER A 135 0.69 4.08 -7.29
CA SER A 135 1.61 5.21 -7.42
C SER A 135 1.36 5.99 -8.72
N LEU A 136 1.16 5.29 -9.84
CA LEU A 136 0.91 5.95 -11.11
C LEU A 136 -0.40 6.73 -11.10
N LYS A 137 -1.45 6.16 -10.54
CA LYS A 137 -2.75 6.85 -10.43
C LYS A 137 -2.67 8.03 -9.48
N LEU A 138 -1.92 7.89 -8.41
CA LEU A 138 -1.73 8.96 -7.44
C LEU A 138 -1.11 10.18 -8.10
N ARG A 139 -0.04 9.95 -8.86
CA ARG A 139 0.64 11.03 -9.56
C ARG A 139 -0.25 11.66 -10.64
N ALA A 140 -0.99 10.83 -11.37
CA ALA A 140 -1.89 11.33 -12.40
C ALA A 140 -3.03 12.17 -11.82
N ALA A 141 -3.57 11.78 -10.68
CA ALA A 141 -4.67 12.50 -10.05
C ALA A 141 -4.26 13.87 -9.54
N HIS A 142 -2.98 14.07 -9.25
CA HIS A 142 -2.48 15.33 -8.70
C HIS A 142 -1.62 16.13 -9.69
N ALA A 143 -1.53 15.65 -10.91
CA ALA A 143 -0.72 16.32 -11.94
C ALA A 143 -1.34 17.64 -12.41
#